data_7af7be89afa2f03f827871dcf4832a92
#
_entry.id   7af7be89afa2f03f827871dcf4832a92
#
_cell.length_a   1.000
_cell.length_b   1.000
_cell.length_c   1.000
_cell.angle_alpha   90.00
_cell.angle_beta   90.00
_cell.angle_gamma   90.00
#
_symmetry.space_group_name_H-M   'P 1'
#
loop_
_entity.id
_entity.type
_entity.pdbx_description
1 polymer ?
#
loop_
_entity_poly.entity_id
_entity_poly.type
_entity_poly.pdbx_seq_one_letter_code
_entity_poly.pdbx_strand_id
1 'polypeptide(L)'
;MVRAQVLICGGTGCTSSGRKKLIAEFEAQIAKNGLEDEVKIVRTGCFGLCALGPVVIVYPDGTFYSRVQEEDVKDIVEEHLIKGRVVERLAYKDVAEGVELKHGNVSLNDTTFYAKQKRVALRNCGVINPESIDEYIAMDGYAALGKALTEMTPDDVIRVVKDSGLRGRGGGGFPTGLKWSFTAKNQADQKYVVCNADEGDPGAFMDRSVLEGDPHAVVEAMAICGYATGASEGYVYVRAEYPIAVARLQKAIEDARAYGLLGKDIFGSGFDFDLFIRLGAG
;
A
#
# COMPACT_ATOMS: atom_id res chain seq x y z
N MET A 1 -16.17 20.38 -0.10
CA MET A 1 -14.73 20.27 -0.47
C MET A 1 -13.96 19.75 0.74
N VAL A 2 -13.24 18.66 0.59
CA VAL A 2 -12.44 18.07 1.70
C VAL A 2 -11.28 19.01 2.05
N ARG A 3 -11.26 19.51 3.28
CA ARG A 3 -10.19 20.37 3.83
C ARG A 3 -9.22 19.63 4.74
N ALA A 4 -9.64 18.49 5.28
CA ALA A 4 -8.79 17.69 6.15
C ALA A 4 -8.96 16.19 5.87
N GLN A 5 -7.90 15.44 6.12
CA GLN A 5 -7.93 13.97 6.07
C GLN A 5 -7.40 13.41 7.38
N VAL A 6 -8.11 12.41 7.91
CA VAL A 6 -7.73 11.65 9.10
C VAL A 6 -7.29 10.26 8.63
N LEU A 7 -5.99 10.03 8.59
CA LEU A 7 -5.41 8.74 8.21
C LEU A 7 -5.30 7.85 9.45
N ILE A 8 -5.93 6.69 9.41
CA ILE A 8 -5.92 5.73 10.52
C ILE A 8 -5.21 4.46 10.07
N CYS A 9 -4.20 4.03 10.82
CA CYS A 9 -3.42 2.83 10.53
C CYS A 9 -4.32 1.60 10.40
N GLY A 10 -4.24 0.94 9.24
CA GLY A 10 -5.06 -0.22 8.88
C GLY A 10 -4.32 -1.55 8.90
N GLY A 11 -3.10 -1.61 9.42
CA GLY A 11 -2.35 -2.86 9.56
C GLY A 11 -2.89 -3.79 10.65
N THR A 12 -2.51 -5.05 10.58
CA THR A 12 -2.97 -6.11 11.50
C THR A 12 -2.78 -5.75 12.97
N GLY A 13 -1.63 -5.17 13.36
CA GLY A 13 -1.36 -4.78 14.76
C GLY A 13 -2.36 -3.75 15.30
N CYS A 14 -2.61 -2.66 14.55
CA CYS A 14 -3.59 -1.64 14.97
C CYS A 14 -5.03 -2.17 14.92
N THR A 15 -5.32 -3.13 14.04
CA THR A 15 -6.63 -3.80 14.01
C THR A 15 -6.90 -4.57 15.29
N SER A 16 -5.89 -5.28 15.81
CA SER A 16 -5.97 -6.00 17.09
C SER A 16 -6.05 -5.05 18.29
N SER A 17 -5.55 -3.81 18.15
CA SER A 17 -5.55 -2.77 19.21
C SER A 17 -6.80 -1.88 19.22
N GLY A 18 -7.91 -2.31 18.60
CA GLY A 18 -9.19 -1.60 18.70
C GLY A 18 -9.50 -0.60 17.58
N ARG A 19 -8.75 -0.60 16.46
CA ARG A 19 -8.97 0.30 15.31
C ARG A 19 -10.44 0.43 14.87
N LYS A 20 -11.21 -0.68 14.88
CA LYS A 20 -12.61 -0.65 14.42
C LYS A 20 -13.47 0.31 15.25
N LYS A 21 -13.28 0.32 16.57
CA LYS A 21 -13.98 1.24 17.49
C LYS A 21 -13.52 2.68 17.26
N LEU A 22 -12.20 2.87 17.09
CA LEU A 22 -11.62 4.18 16.81
C LEU A 22 -12.21 4.80 15.54
N ILE A 23 -12.33 4.04 14.45
CA ILE A 23 -12.92 4.52 13.20
C ILE A 23 -14.40 4.87 13.40
N ALA A 24 -15.17 4.00 14.04
CA ALA A 24 -16.59 4.24 14.30
C ALA A 24 -16.82 5.52 15.14
N GLU A 25 -15.95 5.76 16.13
CA GLU A 25 -16.03 6.98 16.94
C GLU A 25 -15.64 8.23 16.13
N PHE A 26 -14.61 8.17 15.26
CA PHE A 26 -14.33 9.28 14.34
C PHE A 26 -15.52 9.57 13.41
N GLU A 27 -16.12 8.55 12.81
CA GLU A 27 -17.32 8.69 11.97
C GLU A 27 -18.47 9.35 12.75
N ALA A 28 -18.72 8.91 13.98
CA ALA A 28 -19.76 9.47 14.84
C ALA A 28 -19.50 10.94 15.24
N GLN A 29 -18.27 11.28 15.63
CA GLN A 29 -17.92 12.65 16.03
C GLN A 29 -17.89 13.61 14.83
N ILE A 30 -17.44 13.15 13.65
CA ILE A 30 -17.48 13.92 12.41
C ILE A 30 -18.93 14.23 12.03
N ALA A 31 -19.82 13.22 12.02
CA ALA A 31 -21.24 13.39 11.74
C ALA A 31 -21.94 14.31 12.75
N LYS A 32 -21.67 14.12 14.06
CA LYS A 32 -22.23 14.95 15.12
C LYS A 32 -21.93 16.43 14.95
N ASN A 33 -20.75 16.75 14.37
CA ASN A 33 -20.29 18.12 14.15
C ASN A 33 -20.55 18.65 12.74
N GLY A 34 -21.24 17.88 11.85
CA GLY A 34 -21.56 18.27 10.49
C GLY A 34 -20.36 18.44 9.58
N LEU A 35 -19.32 17.60 9.77
CA LEU A 35 -18.04 17.70 9.05
C LEU A 35 -17.88 16.67 7.93
N GLU A 36 -18.90 15.88 7.57
CA GLU A 36 -18.82 14.76 6.62
C GLU A 36 -18.33 15.17 5.24
N ASP A 37 -18.70 16.38 4.80
CA ASP A 37 -18.29 16.93 3.50
C ASP A 37 -16.90 17.61 3.54
N GLU A 38 -16.36 17.84 4.74
CA GLU A 38 -15.10 18.56 4.96
C GLU A 38 -13.95 17.67 5.40
N VAL A 39 -14.22 16.56 6.08
CA VAL A 39 -13.23 15.67 6.66
C VAL A 39 -13.37 14.26 6.11
N LYS A 40 -12.31 13.76 5.47
CA LYS A 40 -12.27 12.39 4.94
C LYS A 40 -11.48 11.48 5.89
N ILE A 41 -12.08 10.36 6.32
CA ILE A 41 -11.35 9.28 7.00
C ILE A 41 -10.71 8.38 5.94
N VAL A 42 -9.40 8.16 6.06
CA VAL A 42 -8.62 7.27 5.19
C VAL A 42 -8.11 6.09 6.01
N ARG A 43 -8.57 4.89 5.66
CA ARG A 43 -8.14 3.62 6.27
C ARG A 43 -6.89 3.13 5.56
N THR A 44 -5.73 3.64 5.96
CA THR A 44 -4.48 3.38 5.25
C THR A 44 -3.92 1.97 5.50
N GLY A 45 -2.78 1.66 4.85
CA GLY A 45 -1.93 0.51 5.17
C GLY A 45 -1.19 0.65 6.50
N CYS A 46 -0.26 -0.26 6.76
CA CYS A 46 0.54 -0.22 8.00
C CYS A 46 1.61 0.88 7.93
N PHE A 47 1.71 1.69 8.99
CA PHE A 47 2.82 2.65 9.14
C PHE A 47 4.13 2.00 9.61
N GLY A 48 4.12 0.73 10.01
CA GLY A 48 5.30 0.07 10.57
C GLY A 48 5.63 0.41 12.02
N LEU A 49 4.80 1.22 12.68
CA LEU A 49 5.00 1.71 14.04
C LEU A 49 4.05 1.06 15.04
N CYS A 50 3.95 -0.28 15.03
CA CYS A 50 2.97 -1.02 15.83
C CYS A 50 3.08 -0.76 17.34
N ALA A 51 4.28 -0.49 17.86
CA ALA A 51 4.50 -0.15 19.28
C ALA A 51 3.87 1.21 19.67
N LEU A 52 3.56 2.05 18.71
CA LEU A 52 2.92 3.36 18.88
C LEU A 52 1.43 3.35 18.49
N GLY A 53 0.90 2.18 18.13
CA GLY A 53 -0.49 2.04 17.68
C GLY A 53 -1.51 2.11 18.81
N PRO A 54 -2.77 2.46 18.50
CA PRO A 54 -3.24 2.97 17.20
C PRO A 54 -2.64 4.32 16.81
N VAL A 55 -2.24 4.43 15.53
CA VAL A 55 -1.65 5.67 14.97
C VAL A 55 -2.70 6.39 14.14
N VAL A 56 -2.78 7.71 14.33
CA VAL A 56 -3.63 8.62 13.55
C VAL A 56 -2.79 9.79 13.04
N ILE A 57 -2.93 10.12 11.75
CA ILE A 57 -2.30 11.29 11.15
C ILE A 57 -3.38 12.22 10.62
N VAL A 58 -3.27 13.51 10.92
CA VAL A 58 -4.20 14.53 10.44
C VAL A 58 -3.50 15.42 9.41
N TYR A 59 -4.06 15.49 8.22
CA TYR A 59 -3.64 16.41 7.16
C TYR A 59 -4.59 17.59 7.05
N PRO A 60 -4.10 18.80 6.60
CA PRO A 60 -2.87 19.01 5.80
C PRO A 60 -1.58 19.20 6.59
N ASP A 61 -1.60 19.45 7.88
CA ASP A 61 -0.40 19.74 8.66
C ASP A 61 0.47 18.51 8.98
N GLY A 62 -0.06 17.30 8.78
CA GLY A 62 0.66 16.04 8.97
C GLY A 62 0.86 15.66 10.43
N THR A 63 0.11 16.24 11.37
CA THR A 63 0.24 15.96 12.80
C THR A 63 0.11 14.48 13.10
N PHE A 64 1.13 13.92 13.73
CA PHE A 64 1.22 12.51 14.07
C PHE A 64 0.81 12.26 15.53
N TYR A 65 -0.32 11.58 15.71
CA TYR A 65 -0.83 11.13 17.01
C TYR A 65 -0.52 9.65 17.22
N SER A 66 -0.07 9.30 18.43
CA SER A 66 0.26 7.93 18.82
C SER A 66 -0.62 7.44 19.97
N ARG A 67 -0.84 6.11 20.02
CA ARG A 67 -1.60 5.43 21.08
C ARG A 67 -3.01 6.00 21.31
N VAL A 68 -3.64 6.45 20.23
CA VAL A 68 -4.96 7.08 20.27
C VAL A 68 -6.02 6.07 20.70
N GLN A 69 -6.80 6.41 21.71
CA GLN A 69 -7.92 5.61 22.21
C GLN A 69 -9.26 6.19 21.73
N GLU A 70 -10.33 5.42 21.90
CA GLU A 70 -11.69 5.82 21.51
C GLU A 70 -12.10 7.16 22.17
N GLU A 71 -11.80 7.31 23.46
CA GLU A 71 -12.08 8.53 24.24
C GLU A 71 -11.32 9.78 23.78
N ASP A 72 -10.19 9.62 23.08
CA ASP A 72 -9.38 10.73 22.58
C ASP A 72 -9.95 11.36 21.31
N VAL A 73 -10.80 10.63 20.59
CA VAL A 73 -11.33 11.06 19.28
C VAL A 73 -12.08 12.37 19.37
N LYS A 74 -12.89 12.53 20.42
CA LYS A 74 -13.62 13.77 20.65
C LYS A 74 -12.69 14.97 20.72
N ASP A 75 -11.59 14.87 21.46
CA ASP A 75 -10.62 15.96 21.59
C ASP A 75 -9.94 16.26 20.25
N ILE A 76 -9.58 15.23 19.47
CA ILE A 76 -8.99 15.42 18.14
C ILE A 76 -9.98 16.14 17.21
N VAL A 77 -11.26 15.77 17.22
CA VAL A 77 -12.27 16.41 16.38
C VAL A 77 -12.52 17.85 16.84
N GLU A 78 -12.78 18.09 18.13
CA GLU A 78 -13.14 19.41 18.65
C GLU A 78 -11.95 20.40 18.66
N GLU A 79 -10.76 19.97 19.07
CA GLU A 79 -9.60 20.85 19.18
C GLU A 79 -8.85 20.95 17.84
N HIS A 80 -8.54 19.82 17.19
CA HIS A 80 -7.72 19.86 16.00
C HIS A 80 -8.54 20.12 14.72
N LEU A 81 -9.58 19.33 14.45
CA LEU A 81 -10.33 19.48 13.20
C LEU A 81 -11.21 20.72 13.15
N ILE A 82 -11.80 21.16 14.29
CA ILE A 82 -12.66 22.36 14.33
C ILE A 82 -11.87 23.62 14.65
N LYS A 83 -11.03 23.60 15.71
CA LYS A 83 -10.36 24.80 16.23
C LYS A 83 -8.93 24.99 15.73
N GLY A 84 -8.36 24.01 15.00
CA GLY A 84 -6.99 24.05 14.47
C GLY A 84 -5.90 23.97 15.55
N ARG A 85 -6.21 23.41 16.72
CA ARG A 85 -5.27 23.28 17.85
C ARG A 85 -4.88 21.83 18.05
N VAL A 86 -3.59 21.51 17.98
CA VAL A 86 -3.07 20.17 18.21
C VAL A 86 -3.36 19.70 19.63
N VAL A 87 -3.74 18.43 19.77
CA VAL A 87 -3.93 17.78 21.07
C VAL A 87 -2.58 17.30 21.59
N GLU A 88 -1.85 18.17 22.28
CA GLU A 88 -0.44 18.00 22.68
C GLU A 88 -0.14 16.71 23.45
N ARG A 89 -1.09 16.21 24.25
CA ARG A 89 -0.91 14.97 25.01
C ARG A 89 -0.80 13.73 24.15
N LEU A 90 -1.35 13.76 22.94
CA LEU A 90 -1.37 12.66 21.99
C LEU A 90 -0.29 12.81 20.90
N ALA A 91 0.20 14.04 20.69
CA ALA A 91 1.19 14.34 19.68
C ALA A 91 2.49 13.57 19.95
N TYR A 92 3.01 12.91 18.92
CA TYR A 92 4.29 12.23 18.99
C TYR A 92 5.43 13.24 19.02
N LYS A 93 6.44 13.00 19.86
CA LYS A 93 7.49 14.00 20.17
C LYS A 93 8.90 13.59 19.77
N ASP A 94 9.09 12.37 19.29
CA ASP A 94 10.42 11.90 18.85
C ASP A 94 10.73 12.44 17.44
N VAL A 95 11.69 13.34 17.35
CA VAL A 95 12.12 14.04 16.14
C VAL A 95 13.55 13.67 15.82
N ALA A 96 13.84 13.43 14.54
CA ALA A 96 15.20 13.18 14.10
C ALA A 96 16.09 14.40 14.29
N GLU A 97 17.37 14.18 14.61
CA GLU A 97 18.35 15.22 14.79
C GLU A 97 18.51 16.06 13.51
N GLY A 98 18.49 17.38 13.64
CA GLY A 98 18.64 18.33 12.53
C GLY A 98 17.37 18.57 11.70
N VAL A 99 16.23 18.03 12.11
CA VAL A 99 14.93 18.29 11.46
C VAL A 99 14.32 19.58 12.03
N GLU A 100 14.01 20.54 11.15
CA GLU A 100 13.20 21.70 11.49
C GLU A 100 11.71 21.38 11.31
N LEU A 101 10.94 21.51 12.38
CA LEU A 101 9.51 21.21 12.36
C LEU A 101 8.72 22.26 11.60
N LYS A 102 7.99 21.85 10.57
CA LYS A 102 7.02 22.70 9.89
C LYS A 102 5.80 22.89 10.81
N HIS A 103 5.46 24.14 11.08
CA HIS A 103 4.33 24.51 11.96
C HIS A 103 4.43 24.01 13.41
N GLY A 104 5.62 23.61 13.87
CA GLY A 104 5.83 23.10 15.24
C GLY A 104 5.33 21.69 15.49
N ASN A 105 4.74 21.00 14.51
CA ASN A 105 4.17 19.67 14.64
C ASN A 105 5.10 18.62 14.05
N VAL A 106 5.18 17.46 14.70
CA VAL A 106 5.95 16.32 14.21
C VAL A 106 5.11 15.57 13.18
N SER A 107 5.60 15.49 11.95
CA SER A 107 5.06 14.61 10.92
C SER A 107 5.71 13.23 10.96
N LEU A 108 5.10 12.26 10.27
CA LEU A 108 5.64 10.90 10.19
C LEU A 108 7.09 10.90 9.67
N ASN A 109 7.40 11.72 8.67
CA ASN A 109 8.72 11.78 8.05
C ASN A 109 9.78 12.46 8.93
N ASP A 110 9.37 13.25 9.92
CA ASP A 110 10.26 13.94 10.85
C ASP A 110 10.72 13.04 12.00
N THR A 111 10.08 11.87 12.17
CA THR A 111 10.44 10.92 13.24
C THR A 111 11.80 10.28 13.00
N THR A 112 12.52 9.94 14.09
CA THR A 112 13.84 9.26 14.01
C THR A 112 13.80 7.98 13.19
N PHE A 113 12.68 7.26 13.22
CA PHE A 113 12.50 6.01 12.47
C PHE A 113 12.37 6.25 10.97
N TYR A 114 11.59 7.25 10.53
CA TYR A 114 11.30 7.49 9.11
C TYR A 114 12.33 8.38 8.41
N ALA A 115 12.91 9.36 9.12
CA ALA A 115 13.85 10.32 8.53
C ALA A 115 15.06 9.66 7.84
N LYS A 116 15.44 8.45 8.28
CA LYS A 116 16.55 7.68 7.72
C LYS A 116 16.13 6.63 6.69
N GLN A 117 14.83 6.54 6.35
CA GLN A 117 14.31 5.53 5.41
C GLN A 117 14.03 6.12 4.04
N LYS A 118 14.40 5.36 3.01
CA LYS A 118 13.95 5.55 1.64
C LYS A 118 13.00 4.41 1.27
N ARG A 119 11.71 4.65 1.41
CA ARG A 119 10.69 3.64 1.09
C ARG A 119 10.42 3.62 -0.41
N VAL A 120 10.70 2.49 -1.05
CA VAL A 120 10.41 2.25 -2.47
C VAL A 120 9.19 1.35 -2.60
N ALA A 121 9.27 0.12 -2.11
CA ALA A 121 8.15 -0.83 -2.16
C ALA A 121 6.97 -0.44 -1.24
N LEU A 122 7.24 0.29 -0.16
CA LEU A 122 6.23 0.76 0.80
C LEU A 122 5.89 2.25 0.63
N ARG A 123 6.14 2.85 -0.55
CA ARG A 123 5.96 4.30 -0.77
C ARG A 123 4.54 4.77 -0.48
N ASN A 124 3.54 3.98 -0.83
CA ASN A 124 2.13 4.30 -0.66
C ASN A 124 1.56 3.85 0.70
N CYS A 125 2.29 3.00 1.46
CA CYS A 125 1.83 2.53 2.76
C CYS A 125 1.75 3.69 3.76
N GLY A 126 0.57 3.90 4.33
CA GLY A 126 0.29 5.03 5.22
C GLY A 126 -0.02 6.35 4.48
N VAL A 127 -0.15 6.31 3.15
CA VAL A 127 -0.48 7.47 2.31
C VAL A 127 -1.85 7.31 1.67
N ILE A 128 -2.09 6.17 1.00
CA ILE A 128 -3.34 5.90 0.31
C ILE A 128 -4.25 4.94 1.10
N ASN A 129 -5.52 4.92 0.74
CA ASN A 129 -6.43 3.84 1.07
C ASN A 129 -6.14 2.64 0.14
N PRO A 130 -5.61 1.50 0.66
CA PRO A 130 -5.29 0.33 -0.17
C PRO A 130 -6.51 -0.36 -0.79
N GLU A 131 -7.72 0.01 -0.38
CA GLU A 131 -8.99 -0.49 -0.91
C GLU A 131 -9.58 0.43 -2.00
N SER A 132 -8.82 1.47 -2.43
CA SER A 132 -9.24 2.43 -3.46
C SER A 132 -8.27 2.42 -4.63
N ILE A 133 -8.72 1.88 -5.76
CA ILE A 133 -7.95 1.91 -7.00
C ILE A 133 -7.71 3.35 -7.50
N ASP A 134 -8.68 4.26 -7.28
CA ASP A 134 -8.55 5.66 -7.69
C ASP A 134 -7.41 6.37 -6.96
N GLU A 135 -7.22 6.09 -5.66
CA GLU A 135 -6.10 6.65 -4.90
C GLU A 135 -4.76 6.07 -5.37
N TYR A 136 -4.71 4.80 -5.77
CA TYR A 136 -3.52 4.20 -6.36
C TYR A 136 -3.20 4.83 -7.73
N ILE A 137 -4.20 5.02 -8.58
CA ILE A 137 -4.05 5.69 -9.88
C ILE A 137 -3.57 7.14 -9.71
N ALA A 138 -4.11 7.87 -8.71
CA ALA A 138 -3.68 9.23 -8.40
C ALA A 138 -2.21 9.33 -7.95
N MET A 139 -1.59 8.21 -7.56
CA MET A 139 -0.16 8.09 -7.23
C MET A 139 0.64 7.43 -8.37
N ASP A 140 0.27 7.69 -9.61
CA ASP A 140 0.85 7.15 -10.83
C ASP A 140 0.73 5.61 -10.97
N GLY A 141 -0.21 5.01 -10.26
CA GLY A 141 -0.50 3.58 -10.37
C GLY A 141 -0.99 3.20 -11.75
N TYR A 142 -0.59 2.02 -12.22
CA TYR A 142 -0.83 1.48 -13.56
C TYR A 142 -0.24 2.28 -14.73
N ALA A 143 0.42 3.41 -14.47
CA ALA A 143 1.10 4.18 -15.52
C ALA A 143 2.28 3.37 -16.14
N ALA A 144 2.99 2.60 -15.32
CA ALA A 144 4.07 1.74 -15.81
C ALA A 144 3.54 0.57 -16.66
N LEU A 145 2.41 -0.03 -16.29
CA LEU A 145 1.74 -1.05 -17.10
C LEU A 145 1.27 -0.46 -18.44
N GLY A 146 0.60 0.69 -18.41
CA GLY A 146 0.17 1.40 -19.62
C GLY A 146 1.33 1.66 -20.55
N LYS A 147 2.43 2.22 -20.06
CA LYS A 147 3.65 2.46 -20.84
C LYS A 147 4.23 1.16 -21.40
N ALA A 148 4.31 0.10 -20.60
CA ALA A 148 4.83 -1.18 -21.08
C ALA A 148 4.00 -1.75 -22.23
N LEU A 149 2.67 -1.66 -22.16
CA LEU A 149 1.78 -2.25 -23.16
C LEU A 149 1.62 -1.40 -24.43
N THR A 150 1.78 -0.07 -24.34
CA THR A 150 1.53 0.84 -25.48
C THR A 150 2.78 1.36 -26.17
N GLU A 151 3.93 1.36 -25.47
CA GLU A 151 5.16 2.00 -25.97
C GLU A 151 6.35 1.04 -26.05
N MET A 152 6.26 -0.17 -25.49
CA MET A 152 7.41 -1.08 -25.35
C MET A 152 7.09 -2.48 -25.87
N THR A 153 8.12 -3.17 -26.36
CA THR A 153 8.05 -4.62 -26.60
C THR A 153 8.37 -5.39 -25.29
N PRO A 154 7.98 -6.69 -25.17
CA PRO A 154 8.40 -7.53 -24.05
C PRO A 154 9.91 -7.55 -23.81
N ASP A 155 10.72 -7.56 -24.88
CA ASP A 155 12.18 -7.51 -24.77
C ASP A 155 12.69 -6.17 -24.25
N ASP A 156 12.03 -5.05 -24.58
CA ASP A 156 12.36 -3.73 -24.02
C ASP A 156 12.11 -3.68 -22.52
N VAL A 157 10.98 -4.23 -22.05
CA VAL A 157 10.67 -4.33 -20.61
C VAL A 157 11.74 -5.16 -19.91
N ILE A 158 12.12 -6.33 -20.46
CA ILE A 158 13.19 -7.17 -19.89
C ILE A 158 14.51 -6.40 -19.84
N ARG A 159 14.84 -5.64 -20.88
CA ARG A 159 16.06 -4.83 -20.93
C ARG A 159 16.08 -3.79 -19.84
N VAL A 160 15.00 -3.01 -19.66
CA VAL A 160 14.87 -2.01 -18.61
C VAL A 160 15.07 -2.64 -17.23
N VAL A 161 14.44 -3.79 -16.96
CA VAL A 161 14.59 -4.50 -15.68
C VAL A 161 16.01 -5.02 -15.47
N LYS A 162 16.72 -5.46 -16.53
CA LYS A 162 18.15 -5.83 -16.46
C LYS A 162 19.03 -4.63 -16.13
N ASP A 163 18.83 -3.53 -16.87
CA ASP A 163 19.67 -2.33 -16.75
C ASP A 163 19.47 -1.63 -15.39
N SER A 164 18.29 -1.77 -14.79
CA SER A 164 18.00 -1.28 -13.43
C SER A 164 18.80 -1.98 -12.33
N GLY A 165 19.36 -3.15 -12.61
CA GLY A 165 20.05 -3.98 -11.63
C GLY A 165 19.15 -4.59 -10.56
N LEU A 166 17.81 -4.60 -10.76
CA LEU A 166 16.86 -5.17 -9.81
C LEU A 166 17.16 -6.64 -9.52
N ARG A 167 17.16 -6.99 -8.25
CA ARG A 167 17.42 -8.35 -7.75
C ARG A 167 16.24 -8.86 -6.92
N GLY A 168 16.09 -10.18 -6.86
CA GLY A 168 15.16 -10.86 -5.96
C GLY A 168 15.40 -10.50 -4.49
N ARG A 169 14.33 -10.42 -3.72
CA ARG A 169 14.33 -10.05 -2.30
C ARG A 169 14.01 -11.21 -1.36
N GLY A 170 13.90 -12.42 -1.88
CA GLY A 170 13.68 -13.64 -1.09
C GLY A 170 14.99 -14.33 -0.63
N GLY A 171 16.07 -13.56 -0.39
CA GLY A 171 17.36 -14.06 0.13
C GLY A 171 18.41 -14.37 -0.95
N GLY A 172 18.03 -14.96 -2.10
CA GLY A 172 18.97 -15.38 -3.14
C GLY A 172 19.55 -14.26 -3.99
N GLY A 173 18.93 -13.09 -4.04
CA GLY A 173 19.43 -11.91 -4.76
C GLY A 173 19.63 -12.11 -6.26
N PHE A 174 18.93 -13.06 -6.89
CA PHE A 174 19.11 -13.37 -8.32
C PHE A 174 18.65 -12.18 -9.19
N PRO A 175 19.37 -11.82 -10.28
CA PRO A 175 18.99 -10.71 -11.14
C PRO A 175 17.63 -10.94 -11.79
N THR A 176 16.66 -10.08 -11.50
CA THR A 176 15.26 -10.24 -11.92
C THR A 176 15.09 -10.25 -13.43
N GLY A 177 15.71 -9.29 -14.14
CA GLY A 177 15.61 -9.23 -15.60
C GLY A 177 16.27 -10.41 -16.29
N LEU A 178 17.31 -11.03 -15.71
CA LEU A 178 17.91 -12.26 -16.22
C LEU A 178 16.93 -13.44 -16.07
N LYS A 179 16.28 -13.57 -14.90
CA LYS A 179 15.25 -14.58 -14.66
C LYS A 179 14.10 -14.46 -15.67
N TRP A 180 13.60 -13.25 -15.90
CA TRP A 180 12.55 -13.00 -16.87
C TRP A 180 12.97 -13.36 -18.28
N SER A 181 14.22 -13.06 -18.68
CA SER A 181 14.72 -13.41 -20.00
C SER A 181 14.83 -14.92 -20.25
N PHE A 182 15.08 -15.73 -19.19
CA PHE A 182 15.06 -17.19 -19.33
C PHE A 182 13.64 -17.69 -19.56
N THR A 183 12.67 -17.17 -18.81
CA THR A 183 11.25 -17.53 -18.96
C THR A 183 10.71 -17.10 -20.32
N ALA A 184 11.04 -15.90 -20.78
CA ALA A 184 10.60 -15.40 -22.09
C ALA A 184 11.07 -16.27 -23.23
N LYS A 185 12.32 -16.74 -23.21
CA LYS A 185 12.92 -17.60 -24.24
C LYS A 185 12.38 -19.02 -24.27
N ASN A 186 11.80 -19.50 -23.18
CA ASN A 186 11.24 -20.84 -23.12
C ASN A 186 9.98 -20.91 -23.97
N GLN A 187 9.88 -21.95 -24.82
CA GLN A 187 8.70 -22.20 -25.64
C GLN A 187 7.73 -23.10 -24.85
N ALA A 188 6.53 -22.62 -24.64
CA ALA A 188 5.45 -23.35 -23.98
C ALA A 188 4.10 -22.80 -24.43
N ASP A 189 3.10 -23.65 -24.48
CA ASP A 189 1.72 -23.28 -24.84
C ASP A 189 1.09 -22.38 -23.79
N GLN A 190 1.47 -22.56 -22.51
CA GLN A 190 1.02 -21.78 -21.39
C GLN A 190 2.19 -21.44 -20.47
N LYS A 191 2.26 -20.17 -20.05
CA LYS A 191 3.20 -19.69 -19.04
C LYS A 191 2.44 -19.04 -17.90
N TYR A 192 3.05 -19.07 -16.72
CA TYR A 192 2.46 -18.55 -15.48
C TYR A 192 3.43 -17.61 -14.78
N VAL A 193 2.89 -16.59 -14.10
CA VAL A 193 3.62 -15.77 -13.11
C VAL A 193 3.18 -16.20 -11.72
N VAL A 194 4.13 -16.57 -10.88
CA VAL A 194 3.83 -16.91 -9.48
C VAL A 194 4.52 -15.90 -8.55
N CYS A 195 3.70 -15.17 -7.78
CA CYS A 195 4.17 -14.36 -6.68
C CYS A 195 4.18 -15.21 -5.41
N ASN A 196 5.37 -15.51 -4.91
CA ASN A 196 5.52 -16.11 -3.59
C ASN A 196 5.36 -15.02 -2.54
N ALA A 197 4.19 -15.00 -1.89
CA ALA A 197 3.86 -14.15 -0.76
C ALA A 197 3.62 -14.98 0.51
N ASP A 198 4.29 -16.14 0.60
CA ASP A 198 4.31 -17.00 1.77
C ASP A 198 5.48 -16.61 2.69
N GLU A 199 5.26 -15.60 3.51
CA GLU A 199 6.26 -15.05 4.43
C GLU A 199 6.28 -15.84 5.73
N GLY A 200 7.04 -16.97 5.73
CA GLY A 200 7.07 -17.94 6.81
C GLY A 200 7.91 -17.55 8.01
N ASP A 201 8.87 -16.63 7.88
CA ASP A 201 9.80 -16.29 8.97
C ASP A 201 9.10 -15.57 10.12
N PRO A 202 9.23 -16.04 11.36
CA PRO A 202 8.70 -15.36 12.53
C PRO A 202 9.26 -13.93 12.66
N GLY A 203 8.39 -12.92 12.76
CA GLY A 203 8.79 -11.52 12.86
C GLY A 203 9.07 -10.83 11.52
N ALA A 204 9.04 -11.53 10.40
CA ALA A 204 9.06 -10.95 9.07
C ALA A 204 7.63 -10.53 8.67
N PHE A 205 7.45 -9.26 8.31
CA PHE A 205 6.16 -8.67 7.97
C PHE A 205 6.24 -7.75 6.75
N MET A 206 7.25 -7.92 5.91
CA MET A 206 7.50 -7.08 4.74
C MET A 206 6.46 -7.35 3.65
N ASP A 207 6.26 -8.60 3.25
CA ASP A 207 5.31 -9.01 2.22
C ASP A 207 3.88 -8.70 2.65
N ARG A 208 3.54 -9.00 3.91
CA ARG A 208 2.27 -8.62 4.51
C ARG A 208 2.03 -7.11 4.43
N SER A 209 3.05 -6.31 4.73
CA SER A 209 2.93 -4.84 4.72
C SER A 209 2.64 -4.30 3.31
N VAL A 210 3.26 -4.89 2.27
CA VAL A 210 2.98 -4.53 0.88
C VAL A 210 1.55 -4.91 0.51
N LEU A 211 1.14 -6.15 0.77
CA LEU A 211 -0.21 -6.64 0.43
C LEU A 211 -1.32 -5.91 1.21
N GLU A 212 -1.06 -5.55 2.48
CA GLU A 212 -2.01 -4.77 3.27
C GLU A 212 -2.02 -3.28 2.93
N GLY A 213 -0.93 -2.72 2.41
CA GLY A 213 -0.75 -1.29 2.24
C GLY A 213 -0.82 -0.79 0.82
N ASP A 214 -0.46 -1.62 -0.15
CA ASP A 214 -0.42 -1.29 -1.58
C ASP A 214 -0.59 -2.53 -2.46
N PRO A 215 -1.74 -3.23 -2.38
CA PRO A 215 -1.96 -4.47 -3.13
C PRO A 215 -1.96 -4.25 -4.65
N HIS A 216 -2.38 -3.07 -5.13
CA HIS A 216 -2.38 -2.73 -6.55
C HIS A 216 -0.97 -2.69 -7.15
N ALA A 217 0.07 -2.32 -6.38
CA ALA A 217 1.46 -2.38 -6.84
C ALA A 217 1.89 -3.81 -7.18
N VAL A 218 1.40 -4.80 -6.43
CA VAL A 218 1.64 -6.23 -6.73
C VAL A 218 0.89 -6.66 -7.97
N VAL A 219 -0.38 -6.26 -8.12
CA VAL A 219 -1.20 -6.55 -9.31
C VAL A 219 -0.54 -5.99 -10.56
N GLU A 220 -0.16 -4.72 -10.56
CA GLU A 220 0.53 -4.05 -11.68
C GLU A 220 1.85 -4.74 -12.03
N ALA A 221 2.69 -5.02 -11.04
CA ALA A 221 3.99 -5.66 -11.23
C ALA A 221 3.86 -7.07 -11.83
N MET A 222 2.83 -7.83 -11.43
CA MET A 222 2.57 -9.16 -11.98
C MET A 222 2.09 -9.09 -13.44
N ALA A 223 1.24 -8.11 -13.79
CA ALA A 223 0.81 -7.89 -15.16
C ALA A 223 1.99 -7.51 -16.07
N ILE A 224 2.87 -6.61 -15.61
CA ILE A 224 4.11 -6.26 -16.34
C ILE A 224 5.02 -7.49 -16.52
N CYS A 225 5.17 -8.31 -15.49
CA CYS A 225 5.93 -9.57 -15.58
C CYS A 225 5.29 -10.54 -16.56
N GLY A 226 3.95 -10.66 -16.55
CA GLY A 226 3.20 -11.47 -17.49
C GLY A 226 3.47 -11.06 -18.93
N TYR A 227 3.35 -9.77 -19.23
CA TYR A 227 3.66 -9.21 -20.56
C TYR A 227 5.08 -9.52 -20.98
N ALA A 228 6.06 -9.22 -20.13
CA ALA A 228 7.48 -9.40 -20.44
C ALA A 228 7.87 -10.86 -20.67
N THR A 229 7.21 -11.82 -20.01
CA THR A 229 7.54 -13.25 -20.12
C THR A 229 6.64 -14.05 -21.04
N GLY A 230 5.54 -13.44 -21.52
CA GLY A 230 4.53 -14.08 -22.35
C GLY A 230 3.58 -14.99 -21.55
N ALA A 231 3.36 -14.71 -20.28
CA ALA A 231 2.38 -15.40 -19.45
C ALA A 231 1.01 -14.72 -19.52
N SER A 232 -0.07 -15.50 -19.53
CA SER A 232 -1.45 -15.01 -19.53
C SER A 232 -2.19 -15.21 -18.20
N GLU A 233 -1.57 -15.91 -17.25
CA GLU A 233 -2.12 -16.14 -15.91
C GLU A 233 -1.07 -15.92 -14.83
N GLY A 234 -1.52 -15.38 -13.69
CA GLY A 234 -0.72 -15.21 -12.50
C GLY A 234 -1.38 -15.75 -11.24
N TYR A 235 -0.56 -16.22 -10.30
CA TYR A 235 -1.01 -16.71 -9.01
C TYR A 235 -0.24 -16.03 -7.89
N VAL A 236 -0.95 -15.49 -6.89
CA VAL A 236 -0.35 -15.01 -5.65
C VAL A 236 -0.56 -16.09 -4.60
N TYR A 237 0.52 -16.72 -4.17
CA TYR A 237 0.51 -17.71 -3.10
C TYR A 237 0.77 -17.00 -1.77
N VAL A 238 -0.28 -16.92 -0.95
CA VAL A 238 -0.34 -16.10 0.27
C VAL A 238 -0.70 -16.98 1.46
N ARG A 239 -0.12 -16.68 2.62
CA ARG A 239 -0.44 -17.39 3.87
C ARG A 239 -1.89 -17.17 4.29
N ALA A 240 -2.56 -18.24 4.74
CA ALA A 240 -3.91 -18.18 5.32
C ALA A 240 -3.96 -17.32 6.60
N GLU A 241 -2.82 -17.16 7.28
CA GLU A 241 -2.66 -16.35 8.49
C GLU A 241 -2.68 -14.82 8.24
N TYR A 242 -2.73 -14.40 6.96
CA TYR A 242 -2.79 -12.99 6.58
C TYR A 242 -4.16 -12.58 6.00
N PRO A 243 -5.28 -12.72 6.76
CA PRO A 243 -6.62 -12.52 6.20
C PRO A 243 -6.88 -11.11 5.69
N ILE A 244 -6.25 -10.08 6.30
CA ILE A 244 -6.38 -8.69 5.83
C ILE A 244 -5.67 -8.52 4.48
N ALA A 245 -4.48 -9.07 4.31
CA ALA A 245 -3.74 -9.03 3.05
C ALA A 245 -4.52 -9.73 1.93
N VAL A 246 -5.08 -10.91 2.22
CA VAL A 246 -5.93 -11.68 1.28
C VAL A 246 -7.14 -10.86 0.85
N ALA A 247 -7.89 -10.29 1.81
CA ALA A 247 -9.09 -9.51 1.51
C ALA A 247 -8.78 -8.27 0.65
N ARG A 248 -7.70 -7.54 0.96
CA ARG A 248 -7.28 -6.36 0.20
C ARG A 248 -6.77 -6.71 -1.19
N LEU A 249 -5.99 -7.78 -1.31
CA LEU A 249 -5.53 -8.26 -2.61
C LEU A 249 -6.69 -8.74 -3.48
N GLN A 250 -7.66 -9.45 -2.89
CA GLN A 250 -8.86 -9.89 -3.61
C GLN A 250 -9.63 -8.68 -4.17
N LYS A 251 -9.85 -7.65 -3.32
CA LYS A 251 -10.49 -6.43 -3.77
C LYS A 251 -9.69 -5.71 -4.86
N ALA A 252 -8.38 -5.62 -4.74
CA ALA A 252 -7.54 -5.00 -5.76
C ALA A 252 -7.61 -5.72 -7.12
N ILE A 253 -7.68 -7.06 -7.12
CA ILE A 253 -7.86 -7.85 -8.33
C ILE A 253 -9.24 -7.58 -8.94
N GLU A 254 -10.30 -7.53 -8.12
CA GLU A 254 -11.67 -7.25 -8.58
C GLU A 254 -11.78 -5.83 -9.18
N ASP A 255 -11.21 -4.83 -8.50
CA ASP A 255 -11.18 -3.47 -9.00
C ASP A 255 -10.37 -3.35 -10.31
N ALA A 256 -9.21 -4.00 -10.38
CA ALA A 256 -8.39 -4.01 -11.60
C ALA A 256 -9.12 -4.65 -12.79
N ARG A 257 -9.88 -5.72 -12.57
CA ARG A 257 -10.75 -6.31 -13.60
C ARG A 257 -11.86 -5.35 -14.04
N ALA A 258 -12.52 -4.70 -13.08
CA ALA A 258 -13.59 -3.74 -13.37
C ALA A 258 -13.09 -2.53 -14.18
N TYR A 259 -11.84 -2.11 -13.98
CA TYR A 259 -11.19 -1.02 -14.71
C TYR A 259 -10.53 -1.46 -16.02
N GLY A 260 -10.61 -2.76 -16.41
CA GLY A 260 -9.97 -3.27 -17.62
C GLY A 260 -8.43 -3.33 -17.54
N LEU A 261 -7.88 -3.39 -16.33
CA LEU A 261 -6.44 -3.48 -16.05
C LEU A 261 -5.99 -4.93 -15.80
N LEU A 262 -6.95 -5.84 -15.73
CA LEU A 262 -6.79 -7.29 -15.78
C LEU A 262 -7.89 -7.89 -16.67
N GLY A 263 -7.65 -9.10 -17.19
CA GLY A 263 -8.57 -9.83 -18.04
C GLY A 263 -8.14 -9.79 -19.50
N LYS A 264 -9.02 -9.33 -20.38
CA LYS A 264 -8.82 -9.34 -21.84
C LYS A 264 -8.46 -7.98 -22.37
N ASP A 265 -7.60 -7.96 -23.40
CA ASP A 265 -7.26 -6.78 -24.20
C ASP A 265 -6.90 -5.55 -23.36
N ILE A 266 -6.04 -5.73 -22.36
CA ILE A 266 -5.64 -4.68 -21.41
C ILE A 266 -5.05 -3.48 -22.18
N PHE A 267 -5.59 -2.27 -21.94
CA PHE A 267 -5.25 -1.03 -22.67
C PHE A 267 -5.44 -1.10 -24.21
N GLY A 268 -6.24 -2.03 -24.73
CA GLY A 268 -6.40 -2.20 -26.19
C GLY A 268 -5.13 -2.72 -26.86
N SER A 269 -4.24 -3.37 -26.12
CA SER A 269 -2.92 -3.83 -26.58
C SER A 269 -2.92 -5.25 -27.18
N GLY A 270 -4.03 -5.97 -27.07
CA GLY A 270 -4.13 -7.39 -27.38
C GLY A 270 -3.54 -8.31 -26.30
N PHE A 271 -3.05 -7.74 -25.20
CA PHE A 271 -2.52 -8.52 -24.09
C PHE A 271 -3.63 -8.96 -23.13
N ASP A 272 -3.69 -10.26 -22.86
CA ASP A 272 -4.59 -10.90 -21.92
C ASP A 272 -3.79 -11.35 -20.68
N PHE A 273 -4.24 -10.98 -19.49
CA PHE A 273 -3.62 -11.45 -18.25
C PHE A 273 -4.60 -11.39 -17.09
N ASP A 274 -4.69 -12.46 -16.31
CA ASP A 274 -5.54 -12.47 -15.10
C ASP A 274 -4.81 -13.04 -13.89
N LEU A 275 -5.26 -12.67 -12.68
CA LEU A 275 -4.65 -13.01 -11.41
C LEU A 275 -5.60 -13.78 -10.49
N PHE A 276 -5.03 -14.73 -9.79
CA PHE A 276 -5.74 -15.58 -8.83
C PHE A 276 -4.95 -15.70 -7.52
N ILE A 277 -5.67 -15.77 -6.39
CA ILE A 277 -5.08 -16.02 -5.08
C ILE A 277 -5.11 -17.52 -4.79
N ARG A 278 -4.02 -18.01 -4.21
CA ARG A 278 -3.94 -19.35 -3.62
C ARG A 278 -3.49 -19.22 -2.17
N LEU A 279 -4.29 -19.79 -1.27
CA LEU A 279 -3.98 -19.80 0.15
C LEU A 279 -3.07 -20.97 0.47
N GLY A 280 -2.00 -20.68 1.19
CA GLY A 280 -1.07 -21.67 1.71
C GLY A 280 -1.18 -21.82 3.22
N ALA A 281 -0.85 -23.01 3.72
CA ALA A 281 -0.54 -23.23 5.12
C ALA A 281 0.98 -23.11 5.25
N GLY A 282 1.43 -22.01 5.85
CA GLY A 282 2.85 -21.73 6.03
C GLY A 282 3.50 -22.50 7.17
#